data_b98bafa30e518e619c28b7d3764185d0
#
_entry.id   b98bafa30e518e619c28b7d3764185d0
#
_cell.length_a   1.000
_cell.length_b   1.000
_cell.length_c   1.000
_cell.angle_alpha   90.00
_cell.angle_beta   90.00
_cell.angle_gamma   90.00
#
_symmetry.space_group_name_H-M   'P 1'
#
loop_
_entity.id
_entity.type
_entity.pdbx_description
1 polymer ?
#
loop_
_entity_poly.entity_id
_entity_poly.type
_entity_poly.pdbx_seq_one_letter_code
_entity_poly.pdbx_strand_id
1 'polypeptide(L)'
;MCVDLHLHSLYSDGSATPLELAELAVRNKLTGIALTDHDTVAGVAEILAHGRSLGLTVIPGLELSAVHREFTLHILGYGFDHTSSEFTQWLEPLQKSRQERNAKILAKMRQLGLDVHEDEVQAISRCGQTGRPHIARLLLNKGIVDSLGQAFHQYLRRGAPAWFSRFAYSAAESIDMIHQAGGLAVLAHPGQLDPELKILPLLIPELVERGLEQARRLHARLGFPLYDVRQLIRHQNKENANVPHAPEGTSLSLVEGIKREYALHDVFSREVG
;
A
#
# COMPACT_ATOMS: atom_id res chain seq x y z
N MET A 1 4.89 22.54 0.63
CA MET A 1 5.73 21.32 0.61
C MET A 1 4.77 20.16 0.49
N CYS A 2 4.87 19.34 -0.54
CA CYS A 2 3.95 18.22 -0.80
C CYS A 2 4.78 16.93 -0.86
N VAL A 3 4.28 15.85 -0.24
CA VAL A 3 4.95 14.55 -0.20
C VAL A 3 3.96 13.44 -0.58
N ASP A 4 4.46 12.38 -1.21
CA ASP A 4 3.72 11.15 -1.44
C ASP A 4 4.46 9.99 -0.76
N LEU A 5 3.82 9.39 0.23
CA LEU A 5 4.42 8.35 1.06
C LEU A 5 3.90 6.94 0.75
N HIS A 6 3.14 6.75 -0.34
CA HIS A 6 2.63 5.43 -0.71
C HIS A 6 2.66 5.22 -2.22
N LEU A 7 3.83 4.85 -2.71
CA LEU A 7 4.07 4.61 -4.13
C LEU A 7 4.47 3.16 -4.38
N HIS A 8 4.00 2.61 -5.50
CA HIS A 8 4.39 1.29 -5.97
C HIS A 8 5.12 1.37 -7.30
N SER A 9 6.19 0.58 -7.43
CA SER A 9 6.97 0.45 -8.64
C SER A 9 6.76 -0.89 -9.33
N LEU A 10 7.48 -1.10 -10.43
CA LEU A 10 7.55 -2.40 -11.12
C LEU A 10 8.08 -3.54 -10.25
N TYR A 11 8.68 -3.25 -9.09
CA TYR A 11 9.11 -4.27 -8.13
C TYR A 11 7.95 -4.91 -7.38
N SER A 12 6.74 -4.33 -7.42
CA SER A 12 5.50 -4.95 -6.95
C SER A 12 4.39 -4.89 -7.98
N ASP A 13 3.43 -4.00 -7.87
CA ASP A 13 2.26 -3.91 -8.74
C ASP A 13 2.04 -2.54 -9.38
N GLY A 14 2.99 -1.64 -9.22
CA GLY A 14 3.07 -0.39 -9.97
C GLY A 14 3.44 -0.59 -11.44
N SER A 15 3.34 0.46 -12.23
CA SER A 15 3.61 0.47 -13.67
C SER A 15 4.90 1.21 -14.07
N ALA A 16 5.52 1.93 -13.13
CA ALA A 16 6.70 2.75 -13.35
C ALA A 16 7.93 2.19 -12.62
N THR A 17 9.11 2.44 -13.18
CA THR A 17 10.39 2.16 -12.51
C THR A 17 10.61 3.13 -11.35
N PRO A 18 11.50 2.82 -10.39
CA PRO A 18 11.88 3.77 -9.33
C PRO A 18 12.39 5.12 -9.88
N LEU A 19 13.14 5.11 -10.99
CA LEU A 19 13.60 6.34 -11.65
C LEU A 19 12.43 7.16 -12.18
N GLU A 20 11.52 6.54 -12.94
CA GLU A 20 10.33 7.22 -13.48
C GLU A 20 9.45 7.80 -12.36
N LEU A 21 9.31 7.11 -11.22
CA LEU A 21 8.59 7.62 -10.06
C LEU A 21 9.28 8.85 -9.45
N ALA A 22 10.61 8.81 -9.30
CA ALA A 22 11.37 9.95 -8.79
C ALA A 22 11.26 11.16 -9.72
N GLU A 23 11.38 10.98 -11.04
CA GLU A 23 11.18 12.03 -12.03
C GLU A 23 9.75 12.58 -12.03
N LEU A 24 8.75 11.70 -11.91
CA LEU A 24 7.34 12.09 -11.82
C LEU A 24 7.09 12.93 -10.57
N ALA A 25 7.68 12.55 -9.43
CA ALA A 25 7.62 13.32 -8.20
C ALA A 25 8.16 14.74 -8.37
N VAL A 26 9.34 14.89 -9.00
CA VAL A 26 9.94 16.20 -9.28
C VAL A 26 9.06 17.01 -10.23
N ARG A 27 8.55 16.41 -11.31
CA ARG A 27 7.62 17.09 -12.25
C ARG A 27 6.36 17.61 -11.56
N ASN A 28 5.83 16.83 -10.58
CA ASN A 28 4.68 17.23 -9.78
C ASN A 28 5.03 18.10 -8.56
N LYS A 29 6.28 18.59 -8.48
CA LYS A 29 6.76 19.48 -7.40
C LYS A 29 6.65 18.88 -6.00
N LEU A 30 6.72 17.55 -5.90
CA LEU A 30 6.83 16.88 -4.61
C LEU A 30 8.22 17.16 -4.02
N THR A 31 8.29 17.33 -2.71
CA THR A 31 9.54 17.54 -1.97
C THR A 31 10.05 16.26 -1.31
N GLY A 32 9.21 15.23 -1.24
CA GLY A 32 9.58 13.93 -0.69
C GLY A 32 8.63 12.83 -1.14
N ILE A 33 9.16 11.61 -1.20
CA ILE A 33 8.42 10.39 -1.53
C ILE A 33 8.86 9.21 -0.67
N ALA A 34 8.02 8.17 -0.59
CA ALA A 34 8.43 6.85 -0.12
C ALA A 34 8.00 5.80 -1.13
N LEU A 35 8.91 4.90 -1.51
CA LEU A 35 8.57 3.71 -2.27
C LEU A 35 8.14 2.62 -1.29
N THR A 36 6.92 2.12 -1.47
CA THR A 36 6.28 1.18 -0.54
C THR A 36 5.82 -0.09 -1.23
N ASP A 37 6.67 -0.67 -2.04
CA ASP A 37 6.37 -1.90 -2.77
C ASP A 37 5.90 -3.04 -1.87
N HIS A 38 4.95 -3.82 -2.34
CA HIS A 38 4.36 -4.91 -1.57
C HIS A 38 5.35 -6.03 -1.22
N ASP A 39 5.55 -6.29 0.07
CA ASP A 39 6.34 -7.40 0.62
C ASP A 39 7.79 -7.46 0.08
N THR A 40 8.35 -6.33 -0.38
CA THR A 40 9.71 -6.26 -0.93
C THR A 40 10.38 -4.90 -0.70
N VAL A 41 11.69 -4.91 -0.61
CA VAL A 41 12.53 -3.71 -0.54
C VAL A 41 13.46 -3.59 -1.76
N ALA A 42 13.26 -4.41 -2.80
CA ALA A 42 14.18 -4.53 -3.94
C ALA A 42 14.39 -3.20 -4.69
N GLY A 43 13.37 -2.33 -4.78
CA GLY A 43 13.47 -1.03 -5.44
C GLY A 43 14.02 0.10 -4.57
N VAL A 44 14.21 -0.13 -3.25
CA VAL A 44 14.52 0.95 -2.30
C VAL A 44 15.89 1.57 -2.55
N ALA A 45 16.93 0.76 -2.76
CA ALA A 45 18.26 1.28 -3.02
C ALA A 45 18.32 2.12 -4.31
N GLU A 46 17.60 1.69 -5.35
CA GLU A 46 17.51 2.39 -6.62
C GLU A 46 16.83 3.75 -6.46
N ILE A 47 15.64 3.82 -5.84
CA ILE A 47 14.92 5.09 -5.69
C ILE A 47 15.65 6.07 -4.77
N LEU A 48 16.37 5.58 -3.75
CA LEU A 48 17.22 6.41 -2.90
C LEU A 48 18.38 7.04 -3.68
N ALA A 49 18.99 6.31 -4.60
CA ALA A 49 20.06 6.83 -5.46
C ALA A 49 19.51 7.89 -6.43
N HIS A 50 18.40 7.62 -7.09
CA HIS A 50 17.75 8.56 -8.01
C HIS A 50 17.25 9.83 -7.29
N GLY A 51 16.61 9.69 -6.12
CA GLY A 51 16.16 10.82 -5.31
C GLY A 51 17.31 11.77 -4.97
N ARG A 52 18.46 11.23 -4.54
CA ARG A 52 19.66 12.05 -4.26
C ARG A 52 20.12 12.82 -5.48
N SER A 53 20.16 12.21 -6.66
CA SER A 53 20.59 12.87 -7.90
C SER A 53 19.64 13.99 -8.35
N LEU A 54 18.36 13.90 -7.98
CA LEU A 54 17.31 14.85 -8.34
C LEU A 54 17.03 15.89 -7.24
N GLY A 55 17.73 15.84 -6.10
CA GLY A 55 17.45 16.70 -4.95
C GLY A 55 16.10 16.43 -4.27
N LEU A 56 15.54 15.23 -4.45
CA LEU A 56 14.28 14.79 -3.88
C LEU A 56 14.54 13.99 -2.59
N THR A 57 13.83 14.32 -1.52
CA THR A 57 13.89 13.51 -0.28
C THR A 57 13.19 12.19 -0.51
N VAL A 58 13.88 11.07 -0.29
CA VAL A 58 13.30 9.73 -0.39
C VAL A 58 13.43 9.00 0.94
N ILE A 59 12.33 8.42 1.39
CA ILE A 59 12.26 7.60 2.61
C ILE A 59 12.22 6.13 2.19
N PRO A 60 13.08 5.25 2.74
CA PRO A 60 12.92 3.81 2.60
C PRO A 60 11.54 3.39 3.07
N GLY A 61 10.79 2.67 2.24
CA GLY A 61 9.46 2.23 2.55
C GLY A 61 9.18 0.81 2.05
N LEU A 62 8.13 0.19 2.58
CA LEU A 62 7.50 -1.01 2.05
C LEU A 62 6.05 -1.09 2.53
N GLU A 63 5.23 -1.91 1.86
CA GLU A 63 3.89 -2.25 2.29
C GLU A 63 3.79 -3.74 2.58
N LEU A 64 3.68 -4.10 3.87
CA LEU A 64 3.54 -5.48 4.31
C LEU A 64 2.08 -5.93 4.27
N SER A 65 1.85 -7.09 3.68
CA SER A 65 0.57 -7.77 3.83
C SER A 65 0.55 -8.50 5.18
N ALA A 66 -0.42 -8.18 6.00
CA ALA A 66 -0.57 -8.70 7.35
C ALA A 66 -1.99 -9.24 7.61
N VAL A 67 -2.14 -10.02 8.67
CA VAL A 67 -3.44 -10.49 9.16
C VAL A 67 -3.64 -10.07 10.61
N HIS A 68 -4.87 -9.70 10.95
CA HIS A 68 -5.29 -9.47 12.31
C HIS A 68 -6.66 -10.09 12.51
N ARG A 69 -6.74 -11.14 13.34
CA ARG A 69 -7.94 -11.97 13.44
C ARG A 69 -8.35 -12.51 12.06
N GLU A 70 -9.57 -12.24 11.59
CA GLU A 70 -10.07 -12.62 10.26
C GLU A 70 -9.81 -11.60 9.15
N PHE A 71 -9.22 -10.44 9.50
CA PHE A 71 -8.98 -9.34 8.57
C PHE A 71 -7.60 -9.45 7.92
N THR A 72 -7.55 -9.22 6.61
CA THR A 72 -6.31 -8.94 5.91
C THR A 72 -6.16 -7.42 5.85
N LEU A 73 -5.02 -6.92 6.28
CA LEU A 73 -4.70 -5.50 6.27
C LEU A 73 -3.28 -5.30 5.74
N HIS A 74 -2.92 -4.06 5.44
CA HIS A 74 -1.58 -3.71 5.03
C HIS A 74 -0.96 -2.76 6.06
N ILE A 75 0.34 -2.97 6.33
CA ILE A 75 1.13 -2.13 7.21
C ILE A 75 2.28 -1.54 6.41
N LEU A 76 2.32 -0.22 6.35
CA LEU A 76 3.43 0.52 5.78
C LEU A 76 4.59 0.57 6.78
N GLY A 77 5.78 0.27 6.32
CA GLY A 77 7.01 0.49 7.07
C GLY A 77 7.77 1.65 6.47
N TYR A 78 8.34 2.54 7.32
CA TYR A 78 9.11 3.68 6.87
C TYR A 78 10.42 3.83 7.63
N GLY A 79 11.48 4.25 6.93
CA GLY A 79 12.75 4.65 7.53
C GLY A 79 13.53 3.52 8.20
N PHE A 80 13.23 2.28 7.85
CA PHE A 80 13.95 1.08 8.31
C PHE A 80 15.29 0.90 7.57
N ASP A 81 16.17 0.08 8.12
CA ASP A 81 17.38 -0.35 7.44
C ASP A 81 17.06 -1.38 6.35
N HIS A 82 16.94 -0.90 5.11
CA HIS A 82 16.65 -1.74 3.94
C HIS A 82 17.82 -2.65 3.53
N THR A 83 19.00 -2.49 4.13
CA THR A 83 20.18 -3.33 3.87
C THR A 83 20.29 -4.50 4.86
N SER A 84 19.45 -4.54 5.89
CA SER A 84 19.41 -5.62 6.88
C SER A 84 19.10 -6.97 6.21
N SER A 85 20.04 -7.90 6.31
CA SER A 85 19.84 -9.27 5.81
C SER A 85 18.78 -10.03 6.61
N GLU A 86 18.64 -9.76 7.90
CA GLU A 86 17.60 -10.34 8.74
C GLU A 86 16.21 -9.90 8.27
N PHE A 87 16.04 -8.61 8.01
CA PHE A 87 14.78 -8.07 7.52
C PHE A 87 14.41 -8.62 6.13
N THR A 88 15.37 -8.69 5.21
CA THR A 88 15.15 -9.25 3.87
C THR A 88 14.81 -10.74 3.91
N GLN A 89 15.47 -11.55 4.73
CA GLN A 89 15.15 -12.96 4.92
C GLN A 89 13.75 -13.16 5.51
N TRP A 90 13.33 -12.28 6.41
CA TRP A 90 11.97 -12.31 6.97
C TRP A 90 10.89 -12.04 5.91
N LEU A 91 11.19 -11.31 4.83
CA LEU A 91 10.26 -11.08 3.72
C LEU A 91 10.10 -12.30 2.79
N GLU A 92 11.08 -13.20 2.73
CA GLU A 92 11.08 -14.35 1.80
C GLU A 92 9.82 -15.23 1.90
N PRO A 93 9.30 -15.62 3.08
CA PRO A 93 8.06 -16.41 3.19
C PRO A 93 6.84 -15.69 2.59
N LEU A 94 6.76 -14.37 2.71
CA LEU A 94 5.69 -13.56 2.11
C LEU A 94 5.75 -13.62 0.59
N GLN A 95 6.96 -13.46 0.03
CA GLN A 95 7.22 -13.49 -1.40
C GLN A 95 6.90 -14.86 -1.99
N LYS A 96 7.40 -15.92 -1.36
CA LYS A 96 7.13 -17.30 -1.75
C LYS A 96 5.63 -17.62 -1.72
N SER A 97 4.95 -17.25 -0.65
CA SER A 97 3.50 -17.49 -0.51
C SER A 97 2.68 -16.76 -1.57
N ARG A 98 3.15 -15.59 -2.02
CA ARG A 98 2.55 -14.82 -3.12
C ARG A 98 2.67 -15.57 -4.45
N GLN A 99 3.84 -16.12 -4.75
CA GLN A 99 4.09 -16.93 -5.95
C GLN A 99 3.21 -18.20 -5.94
N GLU A 100 3.21 -18.94 -4.84
CA GLU A 100 2.39 -20.15 -4.68
C GLU A 100 0.88 -19.86 -4.85
N ARG A 101 0.41 -18.75 -4.27
CA ARG A 101 -0.98 -18.34 -4.45
C ARG A 101 -1.29 -18.02 -5.91
N ASN A 102 -0.42 -17.28 -6.60
CA ASN A 102 -0.64 -16.91 -8.00
C ASN A 102 -0.70 -18.17 -8.90
N ALA A 103 0.17 -19.14 -8.66
CA ALA A 103 0.12 -20.43 -9.36
C ALA A 103 -1.23 -21.15 -9.16
N LYS A 104 -1.77 -21.15 -7.92
CA LYS A 104 -3.10 -21.71 -7.63
C LYS A 104 -4.21 -20.95 -8.34
N ILE A 105 -4.14 -19.61 -8.37
CA ILE A 105 -5.12 -18.76 -9.09
C ILE A 105 -5.11 -19.12 -10.59
N LEU A 106 -3.95 -19.13 -11.23
CA LEU A 106 -3.83 -19.44 -12.65
C LEU A 106 -4.30 -20.88 -12.97
N ALA A 107 -3.95 -21.84 -12.14
CA ALA A 107 -4.42 -23.22 -12.29
C ALA A 107 -5.97 -23.29 -12.21
N LYS A 108 -6.57 -22.57 -11.27
CA LYS A 108 -8.02 -22.49 -11.13
C LYS A 108 -8.68 -21.81 -12.31
N MET A 109 -8.10 -20.72 -12.83
CA MET A 109 -8.60 -20.03 -14.01
C MET A 109 -8.60 -20.94 -15.24
N ARG A 110 -7.53 -21.74 -15.45
CA ARG A 110 -7.50 -22.74 -16.52
C ARG A 110 -8.58 -23.80 -16.38
N GLN A 111 -8.87 -24.26 -15.15
CA GLN A 111 -10.01 -25.16 -14.88
C GLN A 111 -11.38 -24.51 -15.21
N LEU A 112 -11.48 -23.19 -15.16
CA LEU A 112 -12.66 -22.44 -15.57
C LEU A 112 -12.70 -22.17 -17.09
N GLY A 113 -11.78 -22.72 -17.86
CA GLY A 113 -11.70 -22.57 -19.32
C GLY A 113 -11.01 -21.31 -19.80
N LEU A 114 -10.33 -20.58 -18.91
CA LEU A 114 -9.59 -19.37 -19.27
C LEU A 114 -8.16 -19.74 -19.69
N ASP A 115 -7.71 -19.25 -20.84
CA ASP A 115 -6.36 -19.44 -21.35
C ASP A 115 -5.43 -18.38 -20.74
N VAL A 116 -4.81 -18.72 -19.59
CA VAL A 116 -3.90 -17.84 -18.83
C VAL A 116 -2.68 -18.60 -18.32
N HIS A 117 -1.48 -18.03 -18.49
CA HIS A 117 -0.21 -18.66 -18.18
C HIS A 117 0.68 -17.75 -17.32
N GLU A 118 1.63 -18.38 -16.61
CA GLU A 118 2.48 -17.68 -15.65
C GLU A 118 3.48 -16.74 -16.33
N ASP A 119 4.05 -17.16 -17.46
CA ASP A 119 4.96 -16.36 -18.28
C ASP A 119 4.32 -15.05 -18.77
N GLU A 120 3.02 -15.08 -19.11
CA GLU A 120 2.27 -13.90 -19.49
C GLU A 120 2.12 -12.91 -18.31
N VAL A 121 1.86 -13.42 -17.10
CA VAL A 121 1.78 -12.59 -15.89
C VAL A 121 3.15 -11.99 -15.55
N GLN A 122 4.23 -12.79 -15.68
CA GLN A 122 5.59 -12.33 -15.47
C GLN A 122 6.00 -11.25 -16.48
N ALA A 123 5.62 -11.39 -17.75
CA ALA A 123 5.87 -10.37 -18.77
C ALA A 123 5.21 -9.01 -18.46
N ILE A 124 4.07 -9.01 -17.76
CA ILE A 124 3.41 -7.77 -17.33
C ILE A 124 4.16 -7.13 -16.15
N SER A 125 4.65 -7.91 -15.20
CA SER A 125 5.36 -7.41 -14.02
C SER A 125 6.77 -6.88 -14.32
N ARG A 126 7.37 -7.30 -15.43
CA ARG A 126 8.71 -6.92 -15.94
C ARG A 126 9.90 -7.26 -15.05
N CYS A 127 9.90 -6.91 -13.78
CA CYS A 127 11.07 -7.12 -12.91
C CYS A 127 10.74 -7.46 -11.46
N GLY A 128 9.47 -7.54 -11.11
CA GLY A 128 9.08 -7.64 -9.72
C GLY A 128 8.24 -8.85 -9.36
N GLN A 129 7.68 -8.76 -8.17
CA GLN A 129 6.74 -9.76 -7.70
C GLN A 129 5.40 -9.62 -8.41
N THR A 130 4.91 -10.72 -8.92
CA THR A 130 3.57 -10.76 -9.49
C THR A 130 2.49 -10.82 -8.40
N GLY A 131 1.32 -10.27 -8.69
CA GLY A 131 0.17 -10.26 -7.79
C GLY A 131 -1.15 -10.32 -8.54
N ARG A 132 -2.25 -10.31 -7.80
CA ARG A 132 -3.61 -10.28 -8.38
C ARG A 132 -3.84 -9.11 -9.35
N PRO A 133 -3.28 -7.90 -9.14
CA PRO A 133 -3.39 -6.81 -10.13
C PRO A 133 -2.80 -7.18 -11.49
N HIS A 134 -1.66 -7.89 -11.55
CA HIS A 134 -1.06 -8.36 -12.79
C HIS A 134 -1.96 -9.40 -13.50
N ILE A 135 -2.54 -10.33 -12.73
CA ILE A 135 -3.49 -11.31 -13.27
C ILE A 135 -4.76 -10.60 -13.79
N ALA A 136 -5.27 -9.61 -13.06
CA ALA A 136 -6.38 -8.78 -13.51
C ALA A 136 -6.05 -8.04 -14.83
N ARG A 137 -4.83 -7.50 -14.93
CA ARG A 137 -4.32 -6.84 -16.14
C ARG A 137 -4.21 -7.83 -17.31
N LEU A 138 -3.75 -9.06 -17.06
CA LEU A 138 -3.72 -10.11 -18.08
C LEU A 138 -5.12 -10.40 -18.61
N LEU A 139 -6.11 -10.56 -17.73
CA LEU A 139 -7.49 -10.82 -18.13
C LEU A 139 -8.06 -9.66 -18.97
N LEU A 140 -7.77 -8.43 -18.60
CA LEU A 140 -8.16 -7.23 -19.36
C LEU A 140 -7.48 -7.19 -20.74
N ASN A 141 -6.17 -7.41 -20.79
CA ASN A 141 -5.41 -7.41 -22.05
C ASN A 141 -5.87 -8.49 -23.03
N LYS A 142 -6.34 -9.62 -22.52
CA LYS A 142 -6.94 -10.71 -23.32
C LYS A 142 -8.40 -10.49 -23.69
N GLY A 143 -9.02 -9.41 -23.25
CA GLY A 143 -10.44 -9.14 -23.50
C GLY A 143 -11.40 -10.10 -22.78
N ILE A 144 -10.92 -10.81 -21.74
CA ILE A 144 -11.75 -11.71 -20.92
C ILE A 144 -12.66 -10.89 -19.99
N VAL A 145 -12.21 -9.70 -19.63
CA VAL A 145 -12.96 -8.71 -18.83
C VAL A 145 -12.80 -7.32 -19.42
N ASP A 146 -13.76 -6.42 -19.12
CA ASP A 146 -13.77 -5.05 -19.63
C ASP A 146 -13.09 -4.04 -18.70
N SER A 147 -12.77 -4.45 -17.46
CA SER A 147 -12.08 -3.61 -16.49
C SER A 147 -11.37 -4.44 -15.43
N LEU A 148 -10.37 -3.83 -14.75
CA LEU A 148 -9.71 -4.45 -13.59
C LEU A 148 -10.70 -4.75 -12.47
N GLY A 149 -11.66 -3.84 -12.21
CA GLY A 149 -12.72 -4.04 -11.22
C GLY A 149 -13.56 -5.27 -11.53
N GLN A 150 -13.88 -5.52 -12.79
CA GLN A 150 -14.61 -6.72 -13.24
C GLN A 150 -13.78 -7.99 -13.00
N ALA A 151 -12.46 -7.97 -13.27
CA ALA A 151 -11.57 -9.10 -13.00
C ALA A 151 -11.57 -9.48 -11.51
N PHE A 152 -11.47 -8.47 -10.63
CA PHE A 152 -11.56 -8.71 -9.20
C PHE A 152 -12.93 -9.23 -8.79
N HIS A 153 -14.01 -8.62 -9.27
CA HIS A 153 -15.36 -9.01 -8.91
C HIS A 153 -15.67 -10.45 -9.33
N GLN A 154 -15.33 -10.83 -10.55
CA GLN A 154 -15.69 -12.14 -11.11
C GLN A 154 -14.74 -13.27 -10.66
N TYR A 155 -13.43 -12.99 -10.44
CA TYR A 155 -12.46 -14.05 -10.27
C TYR A 155 -11.56 -13.93 -9.03
N LEU A 156 -11.13 -12.71 -8.62
CA LEU A 156 -9.95 -12.55 -7.77
C LEU A 156 -10.22 -12.07 -6.34
N ARG A 157 -11.36 -11.44 -6.07
CA ARG A 157 -11.73 -10.99 -4.71
C ARG A 157 -12.07 -12.15 -3.80
N ARG A 158 -12.07 -11.94 -2.48
CA ARG A 158 -12.50 -12.93 -1.50
C ARG A 158 -13.91 -13.43 -1.83
N GLY A 159 -14.09 -14.76 -1.85
CA GLY A 159 -15.34 -15.42 -2.23
C GLY A 159 -15.54 -15.62 -3.74
N ALA A 160 -14.69 -15.07 -4.61
CA ALA A 160 -14.73 -15.34 -6.04
C ALA A 160 -14.07 -16.70 -6.38
N PRO A 161 -14.40 -17.31 -7.54
CA PRO A 161 -14.01 -18.68 -7.88
C PRO A 161 -12.50 -18.96 -7.89
N ALA A 162 -11.67 -17.97 -8.26
CA ALA A 162 -10.20 -18.12 -8.29
C ALA A 162 -9.51 -17.40 -7.11
N TRP A 163 -10.25 -17.12 -6.03
CA TRP A 163 -9.64 -16.57 -4.83
C TRP A 163 -8.95 -17.66 -4.01
N PHE A 164 -7.71 -17.38 -3.59
CA PHE A 164 -6.95 -18.20 -2.63
C PHE A 164 -6.32 -17.31 -1.57
N SER A 165 -6.33 -17.79 -0.33
CA SER A 165 -5.53 -17.19 0.76
C SER A 165 -4.05 -17.46 0.52
N ARG A 166 -3.20 -16.69 1.23
CA ARG A 166 -1.76 -16.91 1.28
C ARG A 166 -1.26 -16.73 2.70
N PHE A 167 -0.05 -17.17 2.97
CA PHE A 167 0.62 -16.84 4.21
C PHE A 167 0.82 -15.32 4.32
N ALA A 168 0.58 -14.80 5.50
CA ALA A 168 0.95 -13.46 5.93
C ALA A 168 1.22 -13.51 7.43
N TYR A 169 2.15 -12.70 7.90
CA TYR A 169 2.40 -12.53 9.33
C TYR A 169 1.22 -11.83 9.99
N SER A 170 1.10 -11.98 11.32
CA SER A 170 0.16 -11.16 12.08
C SER A 170 0.56 -9.68 12.02
N ALA A 171 -0.41 -8.79 12.24
CA ALA A 171 -0.13 -7.36 12.32
C ALA A 171 0.91 -7.04 13.42
N ALA A 172 0.86 -7.75 14.56
CA ALA A 172 1.83 -7.60 15.64
C ALA A 172 3.26 -7.96 15.18
N GLU A 173 3.45 -9.16 14.60
CA GLU A 173 4.76 -9.57 14.07
C GLU A 173 5.28 -8.59 13.01
N SER A 174 4.41 -8.09 12.13
CA SER A 174 4.77 -7.12 11.09
C SER A 174 5.24 -5.78 11.68
N ILE A 175 4.55 -5.27 12.71
CA ILE A 175 4.94 -4.06 13.44
C ILE A 175 6.27 -4.27 14.14
N ASP A 176 6.44 -5.39 14.84
CA ASP A 176 7.66 -5.72 15.58
C ASP A 176 8.87 -5.80 14.64
N MET A 177 8.73 -6.43 13.46
CA MET A 177 9.83 -6.54 12.50
C MET A 177 10.21 -5.19 11.89
N ILE A 178 9.24 -4.32 11.58
CA ILE A 178 9.53 -2.96 11.13
C ILE A 178 10.31 -2.19 12.20
N HIS A 179 9.92 -2.30 13.47
CA HIS A 179 10.61 -1.64 14.58
C HIS A 179 12.02 -2.21 14.84
N GLN A 180 12.20 -3.53 14.76
CA GLN A 180 13.52 -4.17 14.90
C GLN A 180 14.48 -3.70 13.80
N ALA A 181 13.96 -3.45 12.60
CA ALA A 181 14.73 -2.83 11.51
C ALA A 181 14.93 -1.30 11.68
N GLY A 182 14.49 -0.71 12.80
CA GLY A 182 14.61 0.73 13.09
C GLY A 182 13.55 1.61 12.46
N GLY A 183 12.54 1.02 11.82
CA GLY A 183 11.48 1.72 11.09
C GLY A 183 10.29 2.16 11.95
N LEU A 184 9.29 2.71 11.26
CA LEU A 184 8.00 3.14 11.80
C LEU A 184 6.88 2.37 11.08
N ALA A 185 5.90 1.87 11.81
CA ALA A 185 4.79 1.09 11.27
C ALA A 185 3.50 1.93 11.21
N VAL A 186 2.82 1.93 10.07
CA VAL A 186 1.58 2.70 9.83
C VAL A 186 0.54 1.84 9.13
N LEU A 187 -0.72 1.95 9.52
CA LEU A 187 -1.82 1.25 8.85
C LEU A 187 -2.08 1.88 7.47
N ALA A 188 -2.05 1.06 6.42
CA ALA A 188 -2.34 1.48 5.06
C ALA A 188 -3.85 1.56 4.81
N HIS A 189 -4.27 2.49 3.95
CA HIS A 189 -5.64 2.67 3.39
C HIS A 189 -6.80 2.13 4.27
N PRO A 190 -6.94 2.61 5.53
CA PRO A 190 -7.94 2.11 6.47
C PRO A 190 -9.38 2.23 5.95
N GLY A 191 -9.67 3.22 5.10
CA GLY A 191 -10.98 3.37 4.47
C GLY A 191 -11.37 2.24 3.52
N GLN A 192 -10.37 1.55 2.92
CA GLN A 192 -10.64 0.35 2.10
C GLN A 192 -10.91 -0.88 2.98
N LEU A 193 -10.26 -0.97 4.13
CA LEU A 193 -10.47 -2.06 5.10
C LEU A 193 -11.88 -2.00 5.70
N ASP A 194 -12.32 -0.82 6.06
CA ASP A 194 -13.58 -0.60 6.77
C ASP A 194 -14.25 0.72 6.35
N PRO A 195 -14.90 0.74 5.15
CA PRO A 195 -15.54 1.95 4.63
C PRO A 195 -16.61 2.54 5.55
N GLU A 196 -17.24 1.69 6.38
CA GLU A 196 -18.32 2.08 7.28
C GLU A 196 -17.84 2.41 8.69
N LEU A 197 -16.54 2.29 8.98
CA LEU A 197 -15.90 2.54 10.27
C LEU A 197 -16.49 1.74 11.44
N LYS A 198 -16.85 0.49 11.18
CA LYS A 198 -17.40 -0.42 12.19
C LYS A 198 -16.30 -1.15 12.98
N ILE A 199 -15.19 -1.44 12.32
CA ILE A 199 -14.11 -2.28 12.82
C ILE A 199 -12.92 -1.44 13.28
N LEU A 200 -12.56 -0.39 12.52
CA LEU A 200 -11.42 0.47 12.82
C LEU A 200 -11.41 1.07 14.23
N PRO A 201 -12.54 1.51 14.82
CA PRO A 201 -12.55 2.03 16.18
C PRO A 201 -12.08 1.01 17.24
N LEU A 202 -12.21 -0.29 16.96
CA LEU A 202 -11.75 -1.37 17.85
C LEU A 202 -10.32 -1.81 17.47
N LEU A 203 -10.04 -1.90 16.18
CA LEU A 203 -8.77 -2.39 15.65
C LEU A 203 -7.59 -1.43 15.93
N ILE A 204 -7.78 -0.13 15.70
CA ILE A 204 -6.68 0.84 15.82
C ILE A 204 -6.10 0.93 17.22
N PRO A 205 -6.89 1.01 18.32
CA PRO A 205 -6.32 0.98 19.67
C PRO A 205 -5.46 -0.26 19.94
N GLU A 206 -5.89 -1.44 19.51
CA GLU A 206 -5.12 -2.68 19.67
C GLU A 206 -3.80 -2.64 18.90
N LEU A 207 -3.79 -2.10 17.68
CA LEU A 207 -2.57 -1.95 16.89
C LEU A 207 -1.64 -0.87 17.46
N VAL A 208 -2.18 0.22 18.02
CA VAL A 208 -1.39 1.28 18.69
C VAL A 208 -0.72 0.74 19.96
N GLU A 209 -1.38 -0.11 20.73
CA GLU A 209 -0.78 -0.81 21.88
C GLU A 209 0.38 -1.73 21.45
N ARG A 210 0.36 -2.22 20.22
CA ARG A 210 1.45 -3.01 19.60
C ARG A 210 2.52 -2.16 18.94
N GLY A 211 2.41 -0.83 18.98
CA GLY A 211 3.41 0.09 18.47
C GLY A 211 3.11 0.71 17.10
N LEU A 212 1.89 0.55 16.57
CA LEU A 212 1.50 1.29 15.37
C LEU A 212 1.63 2.79 15.61
N GLU A 213 2.36 3.49 14.75
CA GLU A 213 2.60 4.92 14.90
C GLU A 213 1.37 5.75 14.56
N GLN A 214 1.17 6.80 15.37
CA GLN A 214 0.24 7.86 15.04
C GLN A 214 0.91 8.88 14.10
N ALA A 215 0.12 9.54 13.25
CA ALA A 215 0.60 10.53 12.26
C ALA A 215 1.53 11.61 12.87
N ARG A 216 1.31 12.00 14.13
CA ARG A 216 2.17 12.97 14.83
C ARG A 216 3.59 12.48 15.08
N ARG A 217 3.75 11.18 15.39
CA ARG A 217 5.09 10.57 15.58
C ARG A 217 5.81 10.44 14.26
N LEU A 218 5.08 10.10 13.20
CA LEU A 218 5.61 10.04 11.85
C LEU A 218 6.21 11.38 11.43
N HIS A 219 5.46 12.47 11.62
CA HIS A 219 5.95 13.83 11.37
C HIS A 219 7.23 14.16 12.14
N ALA A 220 7.27 13.87 13.45
CA ALA A 220 8.43 14.17 14.29
C ALA A 220 9.70 13.43 13.85
N ARG A 221 9.60 12.18 13.37
CA ARG A 221 10.74 11.36 12.96
C ARG A 221 11.15 11.54 11.50
N LEU A 222 10.20 11.80 10.60
CA LEU A 222 10.47 11.94 9.17
C LEU A 222 10.69 13.39 8.72
N GLY A 223 10.45 14.37 9.62
CA GLY A 223 10.74 15.79 9.38
C GLY A 223 9.78 16.50 8.43
N PHE A 224 8.66 15.88 8.04
CA PHE A 224 7.67 16.53 7.19
C PHE A 224 6.66 17.33 8.02
N PRO A 225 6.33 18.58 7.67
CA PRO A 225 5.39 19.38 8.43
C PRO A 225 3.95 18.84 8.34
N LEU A 226 3.32 18.57 9.49
CA LEU A 226 1.89 18.19 9.59
C LEU A 226 0.93 19.11 8.85
N TYR A 227 1.37 20.34 8.61
CA TYR A 227 0.64 21.37 7.90
C TYR A 227 0.23 20.94 6.48
N ASP A 228 1.11 20.27 5.75
CA ASP A 228 0.87 19.88 4.35
C ASP A 228 -0.17 18.76 4.24
N VAL A 229 -0.15 17.86 5.20
CA VAL A 229 -1.14 16.80 5.35
C VAL A 229 -2.55 17.36 5.56
N ARG A 230 -2.71 18.41 6.37
CA ARG A 230 -4.00 19.07 6.61
C ARG A 230 -4.49 19.91 5.43
N GLN A 231 -3.59 20.45 4.62
CA GLN A 231 -3.97 21.20 3.42
C GLN A 231 -4.51 20.29 2.31
N LEU A 232 -3.93 19.12 2.12
CA LEU A 232 -4.43 18.11 1.20
C LEU A 232 -5.89 17.73 1.52
N ILE A 233 -6.18 17.46 2.79
CA ILE A 233 -7.57 17.21 3.25
C ILE A 233 -8.51 18.39 2.95
N ARG A 234 -8.04 19.64 3.11
CA ARG A 234 -8.86 20.83 2.84
C ARG A 234 -9.12 21.06 1.35
N HIS A 235 -8.19 20.73 0.48
CA HIS A 235 -8.40 20.82 -0.98
C HIS A 235 -9.44 19.83 -1.47
N GLN A 236 -9.41 18.58 -1.02
CA GLN A 236 -10.43 17.59 -1.38
C GLN A 236 -11.82 17.89 -0.81
N ASN A 237 -11.90 18.42 0.43
CA ASN A 237 -13.18 18.83 1.00
C ASN A 237 -13.79 20.04 0.28
N LYS A 238 -13.00 20.85 -0.45
CA LYS A 238 -13.54 21.93 -1.31
C LYS A 238 -14.11 21.43 -2.62
N GLU A 239 -13.58 20.35 -3.18
CA GLU A 239 -14.13 19.73 -4.38
C GLU A 239 -15.39 18.88 -4.09
N ASN A 240 -15.55 18.41 -2.84
CA ASN A 240 -16.74 17.71 -2.35
C ASN A 240 -17.70 18.61 -1.56
N ALA A 241 -17.78 19.90 -1.86
CA ALA A 241 -18.45 20.96 -1.06
C ALA A 241 -19.99 20.90 -1.04
N ASN A 242 -20.59 19.72 -0.81
CA ASN A 242 -22.02 19.59 -0.48
C ASN A 242 -22.27 18.87 0.85
N VAL A 243 -21.31 18.88 1.79
CA VAL A 243 -21.50 18.35 3.14
C VAL A 243 -21.58 19.50 4.15
N PRO A 244 -22.66 19.59 4.97
CA PRO A 244 -22.84 20.70 5.93
C PRO A 244 -21.73 20.72 6.99
N HIS A 245 -21.22 21.92 7.31
CA HIS A 245 -20.22 22.14 8.36
C HIS A 245 -20.81 21.81 9.74
N ALA A 246 -20.09 21.01 10.52
CA ALA A 246 -20.36 20.88 11.95
C ALA A 246 -19.93 22.17 12.70
N PRO A 247 -20.64 22.60 13.76
CA PRO A 247 -20.31 23.79 14.52
C PRO A 247 -18.96 23.72 15.22
N GLU A 248 -18.24 24.84 15.31
CA GLU A 248 -17.01 24.96 16.09
C GLU A 248 -17.32 24.67 17.58
N GLY A 249 -16.60 23.71 18.16
CA GLY A 249 -16.68 23.39 19.58
C GLY A 249 -17.10 21.99 19.95
N THR A 250 -17.44 21.12 18.99
CA THR A 250 -17.77 19.72 19.26
C THR A 250 -16.49 18.90 19.49
N SER A 251 -16.40 18.25 20.65
CA SER A 251 -15.34 17.24 20.88
C SER A 251 -15.45 16.17 19.81
N LEU A 252 -14.40 16.05 19.00
CA LEU A 252 -14.35 15.06 17.94
C LEU A 252 -14.48 13.66 18.54
N SER A 253 -15.46 12.91 18.08
CA SER A 253 -15.57 11.49 18.41
C SER A 253 -14.29 10.75 17.94
N LEU A 254 -13.95 9.62 18.57
CA LEU A 254 -12.84 8.77 18.16
C LEU A 254 -12.89 8.45 16.64
N VAL A 255 -14.10 8.26 16.11
CA VAL A 255 -14.39 8.00 14.69
C VAL A 255 -14.00 9.17 13.79
N GLU A 256 -14.27 10.42 14.20
CA GLU A 256 -13.86 11.62 13.45
C GLU A 256 -12.35 11.88 13.55
N GLY A 257 -11.75 11.55 14.70
CA GLY A 257 -10.29 11.53 14.87
C GLY A 257 -9.64 10.55 13.92
N ILE A 258 -10.16 9.33 13.83
CA ILE A 258 -9.69 8.28 12.91
C ILE A 258 -9.89 8.71 11.46
N LYS A 259 -11.05 9.23 11.07
CA LYS A 259 -11.28 9.77 9.72
C LYS A 259 -10.26 10.86 9.35
N ARG A 260 -9.90 11.73 10.27
CA ARG A 260 -8.94 12.82 10.04
C ARG A 260 -7.47 12.35 10.04
N GLU A 261 -7.13 11.35 10.86
CA GLU A 261 -5.76 10.84 10.97
C GLU A 261 -5.38 9.89 9.82
N TYR A 262 -6.34 9.13 9.28
CA TYR A 262 -6.09 8.05 8.32
C TYR A 262 -6.73 8.27 6.93
N ALA A 263 -7.57 9.27 6.74
CA ALA A 263 -8.19 9.61 5.44
C ALA A 263 -7.19 10.11 4.37
N LEU A 264 -5.93 10.24 4.73
CA LEU A 264 -4.86 10.77 3.87
C LEU A 264 -4.47 9.87 2.70
N HIS A 265 -4.85 8.60 2.76
CA HIS A 265 -4.40 7.60 1.80
C HIS A 265 -5.31 7.40 0.59
N ASP A 266 -6.59 7.77 0.67
CA ASP A 266 -7.53 7.54 -0.45
C ASP A 266 -7.36 8.52 -1.63
N VAL A 267 -6.52 9.55 -1.46
CA VAL A 267 -6.40 10.65 -2.42
C VAL A 267 -5.53 10.31 -3.61
N PHE A 268 -4.45 9.56 -3.39
CA PHE A 268 -3.42 9.35 -4.41
C PHE A 268 -3.51 8.01 -5.15
N SER A 269 -4.23 7.04 -4.64
CA SER A 269 -4.40 5.75 -5.32
C SER A 269 -5.37 5.76 -6.51
N ARG A 270 -6.06 6.88 -6.77
CA ARG A 270 -7.06 7.00 -7.86
C ARG A 270 -6.54 7.63 -9.15
N GLU A 271 -5.40 8.33 -9.15
CA GLU A 271 -4.94 9.08 -10.33
C GLU A 271 -3.75 8.46 -11.10
N VAL A 272 -3.24 7.31 -10.68
CA VAL A 272 -2.16 6.58 -11.38
C VAL A 272 -2.62 5.16 -11.73
N GLY A 273 -3.84 5.03 -12.16
CA GLY A 273 -4.44 3.82 -12.73
C GLY A 273 -4.52 3.88 -14.24
#